data_99c1d7f46d69b91401ea8811d7677aac
#
_entry.id   99c1d7f46d69b91401ea8811d7677aac
#
_cell.length_a   1.000
_cell.length_b   1.000
_cell.length_c   1.000
_cell.angle_alpha   90.00
_cell.angle_beta   90.00
_cell.angle_gamma   90.00
#
_symmetry.space_group_name_H-M   'P 1'
#
loop_
_entity.id
_entity.type
_entity.pdbx_description
1 polymer ?
#
loop_
_entity_poly.entity_id
_entity_poly.type
_entity_poly.pdbx_seq_one_letter_code
_entity_poly.pdbx_strand_id
1 'polypeptide(L)'
;MKFKSLVKATLATTSVLVLGACGNGASNSQKETKADIQTEVKEETKITFWHALNGKLEETLTKLTEEFMAKNPNVKIELQNQSSYKDLQAKINSTLTSPKDLPTITQAYPGWLWNAADQDQLVDLKPYLENSTIGIKDDAAIRSELLKGAQINGVQYGIPFNKSTEVLFYNADLLKEYGVKVPTTLDELKEAAKTI
;
A
#
# COMPACT_ATOMS: atom_id res chain seq x y z
N MET A 1 12.02 -57.60 34.03
CA MET A 1 10.98 -58.42 34.70
C MET A 1 9.61 -57.85 34.41
N LYS A 2 8.75 -58.70 33.74
CA LYS A 2 7.26 -58.67 33.66
C LYS A 2 6.56 -57.39 33.21
N PHE A 3 6.09 -57.20 31.94
CA PHE A 3 4.86 -57.78 31.32
C PHE A 3 3.54 -57.65 32.11
N LYS A 4 2.59 -56.89 31.54
CA LYS A 4 1.17 -57.23 31.31
C LYS A 4 0.49 -55.94 30.84
N SER A 5 0.04 -55.73 29.62
CA SER A 5 -0.99 -56.43 28.83
C SER A 5 -2.42 -55.90 29.06
N LEU A 6 -3.00 -55.49 27.95
CA LEU A 6 -4.40 -55.45 27.50
C LEU A 6 -5.36 -54.41 28.15
N VAL A 7 -6.08 -53.63 27.35
CA VAL A 7 -7.38 -54.01 26.80
C VAL A 7 -7.75 -53.12 25.61
N LYS A 8 -8.24 -53.74 24.55
CA LYS A 8 -8.85 -53.19 23.34
C LYS A 8 -10.25 -52.64 23.64
N ALA A 9 -10.64 -51.53 23.02
CA ALA A 9 -12.04 -51.32 22.69
C ALA A 9 -12.14 -50.69 21.32
N THR A 10 -12.59 -51.46 20.40
CA THR A 10 -13.00 -51.16 19.02
C THR A 10 -14.39 -50.53 19.09
N LEU A 11 -14.58 -49.40 18.45
CA LEU A 11 -15.93 -48.99 18.00
C LEU A 11 -15.83 -48.42 16.61
N ALA A 12 -16.37 -49.22 15.71
CA ALA A 12 -16.64 -48.87 14.33
C ALA A 12 -17.95 -48.08 14.25
N THR A 13 -17.98 -47.00 13.48
CA THR A 13 -19.23 -46.52 12.84
C THR A 13 -18.93 -45.69 11.61
N THR A 14 -19.14 -46.29 10.51
CA THR A 14 -20.03 -45.93 9.40
C THR A 14 -19.66 -44.71 8.58
N SER A 15 -19.01 -45.03 7.49
CA SER A 15 -18.86 -44.21 6.27
C SER A 15 -20.23 -43.98 5.63
N VAL A 16 -20.60 -42.72 5.37
CA VAL A 16 -21.62 -42.38 4.39
C VAL A 16 -20.93 -41.67 3.24
N LEU A 17 -20.71 -42.43 2.18
CA LEU A 17 -20.41 -41.93 0.85
C LEU A 17 -21.71 -41.37 0.27
N VAL A 18 -21.74 -40.06 0.00
CA VAL A 18 -22.70 -39.48 -0.92
C VAL A 18 -21.93 -39.08 -2.18
N LEU A 19 -22.05 -39.96 -3.15
CA LEU A 19 -21.76 -39.65 -4.56
C LEU A 19 -22.95 -38.85 -5.10
N GLY A 20 -22.76 -37.59 -5.37
CA GLY A 20 -23.70 -36.73 -6.10
C GLY A 20 -23.04 -36.21 -7.36
N ALA A 21 -23.62 -36.61 -8.46
CA ALA A 21 -23.15 -36.52 -9.85
C ALA A 21 -23.00 -35.10 -10.38
N CYS A 22 -22.21 -35.01 -11.44
CA CYS A 22 -22.03 -33.98 -12.46
C CYS A 22 -23.19 -33.04 -12.74
N GLY A 23 -22.89 -31.75 -12.87
CA GLY A 23 -23.77 -30.73 -13.46
C GLY A 23 -23.06 -29.42 -13.66
N ASN A 24 -22.45 -29.26 -14.81
CA ASN A 24 -22.43 -28.06 -15.66
C ASN A 24 -22.20 -26.67 -15.06
N GLY A 25 -21.11 -26.04 -15.47
CA GLY A 25 -20.99 -24.61 -15.80
C GLY A 25 -21.65 -23.61 -14.84
N ALA A 26 -20.93 -23.18 -13.84
CA ALA A 26 -21.25 -21.91 -13.18
C ALA A 26 -19.96 -21.08 -13.11
N SER A 27 -19.96 -20.02 -13.89
CA SER A 27 -19.09 -18.88 -13.72
C SER A 27 -18.95 -18.56 -12.25
N ASN A 28 -17.72 -18.54 -11.79
CA ASN A 28 -17.38 -18.12 -10.44
C ASN A 28 -17.56 -16.60 -10.36
N SER A 29 -18.80 -16.14 -10.21
CA SER A 29 -19.06 -14.80 -9.72
C SER A 29 -18.60 -14.79 -8.27
N GLN A 30 -17.43 -14.23 -8.04
CA GLN A 30 -17.01 -13.78 -6.73
C GLN A 30 -18.17 -12.97 -6.13
N LYS A 31 -18.85 -13.59 -5.18
CA LYS A 31 -19.79 -12.89 -4.31
C LYS A 31 -18.94 -11.91 -3.53
N GLU A 32 -18.97 -10.63 -3.95
CA GLU A 32 -18.50 -9.52 -3.12
C GLU A 32 -19.27 -9.58 -1.80
N THR A 33 -18.70 -10.25 -0.83
CA THR A 33 -19.08 -10.01 0.56
C THR A 33 -18.66 -8.58 0.83
N LYS A 34 -19.64 -7.67 0.89
CA LYS A 34 -19.43 -6.35 1.51
C LYS A 34 -18.87 -6.65 2.89
N ALA A 35 -17.55 -6.50 3.04
CA ALA A 35 -16.91 -6.57 4.33
C ALA A 35 -17.65 -5.54 5.22
N ASP A 36 -18.00 -5.94 6.42
CA ASP A 36 -18.60 -5.02 7.40
C ASP A 36 -17.51 -4.04 7.81
N ILE A 37 -17.45 -2.90 7.09
CA ILE A 37 -16.40 -1.89 7.26
C ILE A 37 -16.69 -1.19 8.59
N GLN A 38 -15.80 -1.40 9.56
CA GLN A 38 -15.86 -0.69 10.82
C GLN A 38 -15.57 0.80 10.58
N THR A 39 -16.48 1.65 11.03
CA THR A 39 -16.40 3.11 10.86
C THR A 39 -15.89 3.83 12.10
N GLU A 40 -15.66 3.11 13.20
CA GLU A 40 -15.16 3.64 14.47
C GLU A 40 -14.08 2.72 15.06
N VAL A 41 -13.05 3.30 15.64
CA VAL A 41 -12.01 2.58 16.40
C VAL A 41 -12.41 2.60 17.88
N LYS A 42 -12.98 1.49 18.37
CA LYS A 42 -13.50 1.38 19.76
C LYS A 42 -12.44 0.92 20.76
N GLU A 43 -11.48 0.14 20.29
CA GLU A 43 -10.41 -0.42 21.13
C GLU A 43 -9.06 0.22 20.76
N GLU A 44 -8.10 0.17 21.68
CA GLU A 44 -6.75 0.64 21.39
C GLU A 44 -6.17 -0.15 20.21
N THR A 45 -5.86 0.56 19.13
CA THR A 45 -5.34 -0.01 17.89
C THR A 45 -3.97 0.55 17.60
N LYS A 46 -2.98 -0.34 17.47
CA LYS A 46 -1.61 0.03 17.09
C LYS A 46 -1.44 -0.06 15.58
N ILE A 47 -0.94 1.01 14.97
CA ILE A 47 -0.60 1.11 13.56
C ILE A 47 0.91 1.28 13.43
N THR A 48 1.58 0.38 12.74
CA THR A 48 2.99 0.54 12.34
C THR A 48 3.06 1.16 10.96
N PHE A 49 3.87 2.22 10.82
CA PHE A 49 4.04 2.90 9.53
C PHE A 49 5.51 2.95 9.13
N TRP A 50 5.87 2.21 8.07
CA TRP A 50 7.21 2.25 7.50
C TRP A 50 7.34 3.38 6.48
N HIS A 51 8.36 4.22 6.64
CA HIS A 51 8.62 5.34 5.74
C HIS A 51 10.12 5.54 5.51
N ALA A 52 10.47 6.34 4.50
CA ALA A 52 11.83 6.72 4.16
C ALA A 52 12.02 8.25 4.13
N LEU A 53 11.16 8.98 4.88
CA LEU A 53 11.28 10.42 5.00
C LEU A 53 12.37 10.78 6.01
N ASN A 54 13.16 11.81 5.71
CA ASN A 54 14.25 12.27 6.56
C ASN A 54 14.18 13.79 6.75
N GLY A 55 14.83 14.29 7.81
CA GLY A 55 14.93 15.69 8.13
C GLY A 55 13.57 16.36 8.31
N LYS A 56 13.35 17.51 7.68
CA LYS A 56 12.11 18.28 7.83
C LYS A 56 10.84 17.53 7.39
N LEU A 57 10.95 16.60 6.46
CA LEU A 57 9.79 15.79 6.03
C LEU A 57 9.40 14.78 7.11
N GLU A 58 10.38 14.17 7.77
CA GLU A 58 10.16 13.26 8.90
C GLU A 58 9.59 14.03 10.11
N GLU A 59 10.15 15.18 10.45
CA GLU A 59 9.61 16.06 11.51
C GLU A 59 8.14 16.43 11.23
N THR A 60 7.82 16.74 9.97
CA THR A 60 6.45 17.05 9.55
C THR A 60 5.53 15.84 9.69
N LEU A 61 5.97 14.65 9.25
CA LEU A 61 5.19 13.43 9.41
C LEU A 61 4.93 13.11 10.88
N THR A 62 5.96 13.23 11.74
CA THR A 62 5.85 13.04 13.18
C THR A 62 4.78 13.95 13.77
N LYS A 63 4.84 15.24 13.46
CA LYS A 63 3.87 16.21 13.94
C LYS A 63 2.44 15.91 13.48
N LEU A 64 2.27 15.54 12.22
CA LEU A 64 0.95 15.17 11.65
C LEU A 64 0.38 13.92 12.34
N THR A 65 1.21 12.93 12.64
CA THR A 65 0.78 11.70 13.32
C THR A 65 0.45 11.98 14.80
N GLU A 66 1.18 12.86 15.47
CA GLU A 66 0.87 13.30 16.84
C GLU A 66 -0.48 14.05 16.88
N GLU A 67 -0.72 14.96 15.93
CA GLU A 67 -2.01 15.67 15.83
C GLU A 67 -3.17 14.71 15.51
N PHE A 68 -2.93 13.68 14.69
CA PHE A 68 -3.91 12.66 14.40
C PHE A 68 -4.25 11.83 15.65
N MET A 69 -3.23 11.35 16.39
CA MET A 69 -3.41 10.58 17.62
C MET A 69 -4.12 11.40 18.71
N ALA A 70 -3.83 12.70 18.79
CA ALA A 70 -4.52 13.58 19.74
C ALA A 70 -6.04 13.68 19.47
N LYS A 71 -6.44 13.58 18.19
CA LYS A 71 -7.87 13.58 17.79
C LYS A 71 -8.49 12.19 17.82
N ASN A 72 -7.67 11.14 17.88
CA ASN A 72 -8.09 9.73 17.84
C ASN A 72 -7.39 8.94 18.95
N PRO A 73 -7.81 9.11 20.22
CA PRO A 73 -7.05 8.61 21.39
C PRO A 73 -6.89 7.08 21.41
N ASN A 74 -7.79 6.35 20.74
CA ASN A 74 -7.71 4.91 20.63
C ASN A 74 -6.72 4.43 19.54
N VAL A 75 -6.11 5.34 18.78
CA VAL A 75 -5.13 4.98 17.73
C VAL A 75 -3.73 5.33 18.19
N LYS A 76 -2.81 4.37 18.11
CA LYS A 76 -1.39 4.55 18.38
C LYS A 76 -0.60 4.29 17.09
N ILE A 77 0.03 5.34 16.56
CA ILE A 77 0.85 5.23 15.35
C ILE A 77 2.32 5.17 15.76
N GLU A 78 3.00 4.11 15.33
CA GLU A 78 4.44 3.94 15.46
C GLU A 78 5.11 4.16 14.11
N LEU A 79 5.81 5.28 13.98
CA LEU A 79 6.61 5.59 12.80
C LEU A 79 7.93 4.81 12.85
N GLN A 80 8.25 4.13 11.77
CA GLN A 80 9.48 3.35 11.63
C GLN A 80 10.23 3.80 10.38
N ASN A 81 11.22 4.67 10.57
CA ASN A 81 12.07 5.17 9.50
C ASN A 81 12.99 4.06 8.99
N GLN A 82 12.98 3.80 7.68
CA GLN A 82 13.81 2.82 6.99
C GLN A 82 14.99 3.47 6.25
N SER A 83 15.39 4.67 6.64
CA SER A 83 16.54 5.43 6.14
C SER A 83 16.43 5.90 4.69
N SER A 84 16.21 5.01 3.74
CA SER A 84 16.13 5.34 2.31
C SER A 84 15.04 4.55 1.58
N TYR A 85 14.63 5.01 0.41
CA TYR A 85 13.72 4.24 -0.45
C TYR A 85 14.30 2.87 -0.84
N LYS A 86 15.62 2.77 -1.02
CA LYS A 86 16.30 1.51 -1.31
C LYS A 86 16.17 0.53 -0.14
N ASP A 87 16.41 1.01 1.08
CA ASP A 87 16.34 0.18 2.28
C ASP A 87 14.89 -0.21 2.58
N LEU A 88 13.95 0.73 2.42
CA LEU A 88 12.52 0.46 2.56
C LEU A 88 12.05 -0.62 1.58
N GLN A 89 12.43 -0.53 0.30
CA GLN A 89 12.10 -1.54 -0.71
C GLN A 89 12.69 -2.92 -0.36
N ALA A 90 13.96 -2.95 0.05
CA ALA A 90 14.61 -4.19 0.47
C ALA A 90 13.91 -4.80 1.70
N LYS A 91 13.54 -3.98 2.67
CA LYS A 91 12.80 -4.38 3.86
C LYS A 91 11.43 -4.97 3.51
N ILE A 92 10.64 -4.29 2.67
CA ILE A 92 9.35 -4.80 2.19
C ILE A 92 9.55 -6.17 1.55
N ASN A 93 10.44 -6.28 0.55
CA ASN A 93 10.67 -7.53 -0.18
C ASN A 93 11.09 -8.69 0.73
N SER A 94 11.97 -8.43 1.69
CA SER A 94 12.42 -9.47 2.63
C SER A 94 11.32 -9.91 3.59
N THR A 95 10.38 -9.02 3.93
CA THR A 95 9.33 -9.30 4.91
C THR A 95 8.10 -9.98 4.27
N LEU A 96 7.93 -9.92 2.94
CA LEU A 96 6.81 -10.59 2.25
C LEU A 96 6.76 -12.11 2.50
N THR A 97 7.89 -12.74 2.84
CA THR A 97 7.95 -14.15 3.20
C THR A 97 7.43 -14.45 4.62
N SER A 98 7.22 -13.41 5.43
CA SER A 98 6.70 -13.47 6.79
C SER A 98 5.57 -12.43 6.96
N PRO A 99 4.38 -12.66 6.40
CA PRO A 99 3.30 -11.65 6.35
C PRO A 99 2.91 -11.05 7.70
N LYS A 100 3.05 -11.81 8.80
CA LYS A 100 2.78 -11.33 10.16
C LYS A 100 3.73 -10.22 10.64
N ASP A 101 4.88 -10.08 9.98
CA ASP A 101 5.91 -9.10 10.32
C ASP A 101 5.82 -7.85 9.41
N LEU A 102 4.86 -7.83 8.48
CA LEU A 102 4.57 -6.66 7.66
C LEU A 102 4.00 -5.51 8.50
N PRO A 103 4.27 -4.25 8.13
CA PRO A 103 3.68 -3.11 8.80
C PRO A 103 2.19 -2.99 8.49
N THR A 104 1.45 -2.22 9.28
CA THR A 104 0.05 -1.90 8.98
C THR A 104 -0.04 -1.04 7.73
N ILE A 105 0.83 -0.06 7.58
CA ILE A 105 0.98 0.78 6.39
C ILE A 105 2.46 0.98 6.05
N THR A 106 2.74 1.15 4.77
CA THR A 106 4.08 1.47 4.29
C THR A 106 4.03 2.50 3.17
N GLN A 107 5.01 3.39 3.14
CA GLN A 107 5.32 4.19 1.97
C GLN A 107 5.94 3.26 0.91
N ALA A 108 5.47 3.32 -0.33
CA ALA A 108 5.98 2.48 -1.41
C ALA A 108 5.70 3.09 -2.78
N TYR A 109 6.45 2.66 -3.78
CA TYR A 109 6.03 2.80 -5.17
C TYR A 109 5.16 1.60 -5.57
N PRO A 110 4.07 1.77 -6.34
CA PRO A 110 3.22 0.65 -6.74
C PRO A 110 3.98 -0.51 -7.37
N GLY A 111 5.01 -0.21 -8.18
CA GLY A 111 5.85 -1.22 -8.81
C GLY A 111 6.63 -2.15 -7.86
N TRP A 112 6.80 -1.78 -6.60
CA TRP A 112 7.43 -2.66 -5.60
C TRP A 112 6.48 -3.72 -5.05
N LEU A 113 5.18 -3.49 -5.17
CA LEU A 113 4.14 -4.23 -4.46
C LEU A 113 3.41 -5.26 -5.34
N TRP A 114 3.87 -5.49 -6.58
CA TRP A 114 3.26 -6.47 -7.48
C TRP A 114 3.16 -7.86 -6.85
N ASN A 115 4.27 -8.35 -6.27
CA ASN A 115 4.28 -9.67 -5.62
C ASN A 115 3.36 -9.71 -4.40
N ALA A 116 3.25 -8.62 -3.66
CA ALA A 116 2.35 -8.53 -2.51
C ALA A 116 0.87 -8.54 -2.95
N ALA A 117 0.56 -7.87 -4.07
CA ALA A 117 -0.76 -7.87 -4.66
C ALA A 117 -1.16 -9.28 -5.17
N ASP A 118 -0.25 -9.97 -5.88
CA ASP A 118 -0.48 -11.32 -6.40
C ASP A 118 -0.64 -12.38 -5.28
N GLN A 119 -0.15 -12.09 -4.09
CA GLN A 119 -0.24 -12.97 -2.91
C GLN A 119 -1.34 -12.55 -1.93
N ASP A 120 -2.26 -11.67 -2.33
CA ASP A 120 -3.35 -11.15 -1.49
C ASP A 120 -2.87 -10.55 -0.15
N GLN A 121 -1.67 -9.95 -0.14
CA GLN A 121 -1.08 -9.32 1.05
C GLN A 121 -1.40 -7.82 1.15
N LEU A 122 -2.14 -7.29 0.20
CA LEU A 122 -2.59 -5.90 0.17
C LEU A 122 -4.11 -5.81 0.29
N VAL A 123 -4.57 -4.78 0.96
CA VAL A 123 -5.99 -4.49 1.10
C VAL A 123 -6.47 -3.63 -0.06
N ASP A 124 -7.54 -4.03 -0.74
CA ASP A 124 -8.25 -3.14 -1.66
C ASP A 124 -8.87 -1.99 -0.89
N LEU A 125 -8.40 -0.78 -1.15
CA LEU A 125 -8.85 0.43 -0.45
C LEU A 125 -10.12 1.04 -1.05
N LYS A 126 -10.55 0.59 -2.23
CA LYS A 126 -11.71 1.17 -2.91
C LYS A 126 -12.98 1.16 -2.05
N PRO A 127 -13.37 0.05 -1.38
CA PRO A 127 -14.56 0.03 -0.53
C PRO A 127 -14.49 1.04 0.63
N TYR A 128 -13.29 1.30 1.15
CA TYR A 128 -13.06 2.27 2.23
C TYR A 128 -13.12 3.72 1.72
N LEU A 129 -12.51 3.99 0.57
CA LEU A 129 -12.47 5.32 -0.02
C LEU A 129 -13.87 5.79 -0.47
N GLU A 130 -14.71 4.87 -0.94
CA GLU A 130 -16.08 5.13 -1.40
C GLU A 130 -17.13 5.04 -0.26
N ASN A 131 -16.71 4.69 0.97
CA ASN A 131 -17.64 4.56 2.09
C ASN A 131 -18.24 5.91 2.47
N SER A 132 -19.57 5.96 2.67
CA SER A 132 -20.30 7.19 2.96
C SER A 132 -19.93 7.85 4.29
N THR A 133 -19.40 7.08 5.24
CA THR A 133 -19.05 7.55 6.59
C THR A 133 -17.58 7.94 6.71
N ILE A 134 -16.65 7.07 6.26
CA ILE A 134 -15.20 7.23 6.46
C ILE A 134 -14.45 7.57 5.18
N GLY A 135 -15.10 7.47 4.02
CA GLY A 135 -14.47 7.74 2.73
C GLY A 135 -14.08 9.20 2.53
N ILE A 136 -13.28 9.43 1.53
CA ILE A 136 -12.86 10.78 1.13
C ILE A 136 -14.06 11.47 0.47
N LYS A 137 -14.61 12.49 1.15
CA LYS A 137 -15.84 13.18 0.73
C LYS A 137 -15.60 14.33 -0.25
N ASP A 138 -14.38 14.80 -0.35
CA ASP A 138 -13.97 15.86 -1.25
C ASP A 138 -13.10 15.30 -2.36
N ASP A 139 -13.69 15.06 -3.53
CA ASP A 139 -12.98 14.56 -4.71
C ASP A 139 -11.85 15.50 -5.15
N ALA A 140 -11.89 16.78 -4.76
CA ALA A 140 -10.82 17.73 -5.01
C ALA A 140 -9.61 17.53 -4.08
N ALA A 141 -9.74 16.81 -2.96
CA ALA A 141 -8.64 16.58 -2.03
C ALA A 141 -7.54 15.70 -2.63
N ILE A 142 -7.90 14.73 -3.48
CA ILE A 142 -6.93 13.88 -4.20
C ILE A 142 -7.26 13.89 -5.69
N ARG A 143 -6.29 14.30 -6.50
CA ARG A 143 -6.43 14.28 -7.96
C ARG A 143 -6.63 12.86 -8.47
N SER A 144 -7.63 12.65 -9.32
CA SER A 144 -8.01 11.32 -9.83
C SER A 144 -6.87 10.62 -10.57
N GLU A 145 -6.03 11.36 -11.30
CA GLU A 145 -4.87 10.83 -12.02
C GLU A 145 -3.79 10.30 -11.06
N LEU A 146 -3.60 10.97 -9.93
CA LEU A 146 -2.67 10.51 -8.89
C LEU A 146 -3.22 9.27 -8.19
N LEU A 147 -4.53 9.24 -7.92
CA LEU A 147 -5.18 8.09 -7.30
C LEU A 147 -5.06 6.85 -8.20
N LYS A 148 -5.33 7.00 -9.52
CA LYS A 148 -5.11 5.94 -10.51
C LYS A 148 -3.66 5.45 -10.55
N GLY A 149 -2.69 6.36 -10.37
CA GLY A 149 -1.28 6.02 -10.32
C GLY A 149 -0.87 5.14 -9.12
N ALA A 150 -1.73 4.98 -8.12
CA ALA A 150 -1.54 4.11 -6.96
C ALA A 150 -2.28 2.76 -7.08
N GLN A 151 -2.78 2.42 -8.27
CA GLN A 151 -3.41 1.14 -8.57
C GLN A 151 -2.40 0.11 -9.08
N ILE A 152 -2.69 -1.17 -8.81
CA ILE A 152 -2.02 -2.32 -9.40
C ILE A 152 -3.12 -3.19 -10.04
N ASN A 153 -3.00 -3.49 -11.33
CA ASN A 153 -4.00 -4.24 -12.10
C ASN A 153 -5.44 -3.70 -11.97
N GLY A 154 -5.59 -2.38 -11.81
CA GLY A 154 -6.89 -1.72 -11.65
C GLY A 154 -7.49 -1.78 -10.25
N VAL A 155 -6.84 -2.44 -9.29
CA VAL A 155 -7.23 -2.48 -7.88
C VAL A 155 -6.53 -1.35 -7.10
N GLN A 156 -7.25 -0.68 -6.23
CA GLN A 156 -6.76 0.48 -5.47
C GLN A 156 -6.06 0.02 -4.18
N TYR A 157 -4.77 -0.26 -4.26
CA TYR A 157 -3.98 -0.69 -3.08
C TYR A 157 -3.28 0.44 -2.34
N GLY A 158 -3.23 1.63 -2.91
CA GLY A 158 -2.54 2.76 -2.31
C GLY A 158 -3.30 4.06 -2.41
N ILE A 159 -2.89 5.03 -1.57
CA ILE A 159 -3.31 6.42 -1.62
C ILE A 159 -2.07 7.26 -1.93
N PRO A 160 -2.14 8.25 -2.84
CA PRO A 160 -1.03 9.16 -3.09
C PRO A 160 -0.63 9.88 -1.80
N PHE A 161 0.64 9.74 -1.42
CA PHE A 161 1.17 10.34 -0.20
C PHE A 161 2.15 11.48 -0.50
N ASN A 162 3.18 11.20 -1.29
CA ASN A 162 4.12 12.18 -1.82
C ASN A 162 4.47 11.82 -3.26
N LYS A 163 4.66 12.83 -4.09
CA LYS A 163 4.94 12.65 -5.52
C LYS A 163 6.03 13.61 -5.95
N SER A 164 7.09 13.07 -6.55
CA SER A 164 8.08 13.85 -7.28
C SER A 164 7.68 13.98 -8.74
N THR A 165 8.09 15.10 -9.35
CA THR A 165 8.02 15.27 -10.78
C THR A 165 9.36 15.81 -11.28
N GLU A 166 9.73 15.40 -12.48
CA GLU A 166 10.92 15.91 -13.13
C GLU A 166 10.60 17.26 -13.77
N VAL A 167 11.48 18.24 -13.55
CA VAL A 167 11.39 19.58 -14.12
C VAL A 167 12.76 20.04 -14.57
N LEU A 168 12.80 20.90 -15.58
CA LEU A 168 14.01 21.56 -16.03
C LEU A 168 14.21 22.86 -15.22
N PHE A 169 15.24 22.88 -14.37
CA PHE A 169 15.72 24.11 -13.76
C PHE A 169 16.74 24.76 -14.71
N TYR A 170 16.60 26.05 -14.96
CA TYR A 170 17.50 26.81 -15.79
C TYR A 170 17.86 28.16 -15.16
N ASN A 171 19.05 28.64 -15.47
CA ASN A 171 19.47 30.00 -15.11
C ASN A 171 19.01 30.97 -16.19
N ALA A 172 18.00 31.79 -15.88
CA ALA A 172 17.39 32.70 -16.82
C ALA A 172 18.37 33.80 -17.29
N ASP A 173 19.27 34.27 -16.42
CA ASP A 173 20.25 35.28 -16.76
C ASP A 173 21.30 34.74 -17.72
N LEU A 174 21.76 33.51 -17.49
CA LEU A 174 22.70 32.82 -18.37
C LEU A 174 22.10 32.60 -19.76
N LEU A 175 20.87 32.11 -19.86
CA LEU A 175 20.21 31.97 -21.16
C LEU A 175 20.11 33.31 -21.91
N LYS A 176 19.78 34.38 -21.19
CA LYS A 176 19.68 35.74 -21.76
C LYS A 176 21.05 36.24 -22.24
N GLU A 177 22.10 36.02 -21.47
CA GLU A 177 23.49 36.41 -21.82
C GLU A 177 23.93 35.77 -23.13
N TYR A 178 23.60 34.50 -23.35
CA TYR A 178 23.94 33.78 -24.58
C TYR A 178 22.86 33.89 -25.68
N GLY A 179 21.83 34.69 -25.48
CA GLY A 179 20.74 34.90 -26.46
C GLY A 179 19.91 33.63 -26.72
N VAL A 180 19.94 32.67 -25.78
CA VAL A 180 19.25 31.40 -25.90
C VAL A 180 17.85 31.50 -25.28
N LYS A 181 16.83 31.03 -26.00
CA LYS A 181 15.46 30.93 -25.46
C LYS A 181 15.35 29.72 -24.53
N VAL A 182 14.41 29.78 -23.58
CA VAL A 182 14.07 28.64 -22.73
C VAL A 182 13.62 27.48 -23.63
N PRO A 183 14.32 26.32 -23.60
CA PRO A 183 13.97 25.19 -24.44
C PRO A 183 12.65 24.55 -23.99
N THR A 184 11.80 24.21 -24.94
CA THR A 184 10.50 23.55 -24.72
C THR A 184 10.47 22.13 -25.28
N THR A 185 11.49 21.74 -26.05
CA THR A 185 11.68 20.40 -26.61
C THR A 185 13.08 19.89 -26.31
N LEU A 186 13.29 18.58 -26.43
CA LEU A 186 14.61 17.97 -26.26
C LEU A 186 15.62 18.44 -27.32
N ASP A 187 15.18 18.68 -28.56
CA ASP A 187 16.05 19.20 -29.61
C ASP A 187 16.48 20.64 -29.32
N GLU A 188 15.56 21.50 -28.89
CA GLU A 188 15.88 22.86 -28.43
C GLU A 188 16.84 22.85 -27.23
N LEU A 189 16.65 21.92 -26.28
CA LEU A 189 17.57 21.74 -25.15
C LEU A 189 18.98 21.36 -25.62
N LYS A 190 19.05 20.46 -26.59
CA LYS A 190 20.34 20.03 -27.17
C LYS A 190 21.05 21.18 -27.89
N GLU A 191 20.32 22.00 -28.65
CA GLU A 191 20.91 23.17 -29.32
C GLU A 191 21.30 24.26 -28.31
N ALA A 192 20.46 24.49 -27.28
CA ALA A 192 20.81 25.39 -26.18
C ALA A 192 22.11 24.98 -25.48
N ALA A 193 22.25 23.69 -25.17
CA ALA A 193 23.45 23.14 -24.54
C ALA A 193 24.73 23.18 -25.39
N LYS A 194 24.61 23.33 -26.72
CA LYS A 194 25.77 23.55 -27.60
C LYS A 194 26.19 25.01 -27.66
N THR A 195 25.25 25.92 -27.37
CA THR A 195 25.46 27.37 -27.48
C THR A 195 26.06 27.93 -26.19
N ILE A 196 25.76 27.31 -25.04
CA ILE A 196 26.27 27.63 -23.71
C ILE A 196 27.50 26.78 -23.39
#